data_b6d714c5a869f5d2bc8ad2d60748b578
#
_entry.id   b6d714c5a869f5d2bc8ad2d60748b578
#
_cell.length_a   1.000
_cell.length_b   1.000
_cell.length_c   1.000
_cell.angle_alpha   90.00
_cell.angle_beta   90.00
_cell.angle_gamma   90.00
#
_symmetry.space_group_name_H-M   'P 1'
#
loop_
_entity.id
_entity.type
_entity.pdbx_description
1 polymer ?
#
loop_
_entity_poly.entity_id
_entity_poly.type
_entity_poly.pdbx_seq_one_letter_code
_entity_poly.pdbx_strand_id
1 'polypeptide(L)'
;GIKSQNYDDVFLFLVSDETSVDKKLENLIPKENKQVFWEMFENKKEEWLRNFFKQNGFKIQEDAITVILEMVENNTEALKNECSRFFVCFDQNHTITEEDVEQILAHNREESPFTLFNSVCDYTKPSSVRLDNALSILQKIRNSKESNGIQFIAGLTWCFRKLKLWHELNSKGMLGDLDLKKNGFAANKVQNQYKNAARIWNYRETNKVISILADTDIQLRQLGSNCEDNLLELMIYSIIIK
;
A
#
# COMPACT_ATOMS: atom_id res chain seq x y z
N GLY A 1 4.90 -44.99 5.57
CA GLY A 1 4.13 -45.24 6.73
C GLY A 1 2.69 -44.71 6.75
N ILE A 2 2.25 -43.79 5.85
CA ILE A 2 0.90 -43.19 5.90
C ILE A 2 -0.20 -44.16 5.41
N LYS A 3 0.16 -45.23 4.67
CA LYS A 3 -0.83 -46.19 4.11
C LYS A 3 -1.05 -47.45 4.97
N SER A 4 -0.34 -47.66 6.05
CA SER A 4 -0.31 -48.96 6.70
C SER A 4 -0.97 -49.09 8.06
N GLN A 5 -1.56 -48.01 8.58
CA GLN A 5 -2.28 -48.03 9.86
C GLN A 5 -3.59 -47.23 9.74
N ASN A 6 -4.72 -47.93 9.96
CA ASN A 6 -6.01 -47.26 10.15
C ASN A 6 -6.02 -46.69 11.58
N TYR A 7 -5.99 -45.35 11.66
CA TYR A 7 -6.26 -44.61 12.90
C TYR A 7 -7.64 -43.99 12.75
N ASP A 8 -8.65 -44.54 13.38
CA ASP A 8 -10.02 -44.02 13.25
C ASP A 8 -10.23 -42.62 13.83
N ASP A 9 -9.29 -42.17 14.69
CA ASP A 9 -9.39 -40.89 15.41
C ASP A 9 -8.22 -39.91 15.11
N VAL A 10 -7.45 -40.14 14.04
CA VAL A 10 -6.31 -39.24 13.71
C VAL A 10 -6.53 -38.57 12.38
N PHE A 11 -6.54 -37.23 12.42
CA PHE A 11 -6.62 -36.38 11.24
C PHE A 11 -5.23 -35.78 10.94
N LEU A 12 -4.72 -35.99 9.73
CA LEU A 12 -3.47 -35.38 9.27
C LEU A 12 -3.76 -34.28 8.27
N PHE A 13 -3.40 -33.04 8.62
CA PHE A 13 -3.46 -31.89 7.73
C PHE A 13 -2.06 -31.59 7.20
N LEU A 14 -1.90 -31.61 5.88
CA LEU A 14 -0.67 -31.20 5.20
C LEU A 14 -0.92 -29.84 4.55
N VAL A 15 -0.17 -28.85 4.98
CA VAL A 15 -0.25 -27.45 4.46
C VAL A 15 1.06 -27.15 3.75
N SER A 16 0.99 -26.49 2.60
CA SER A 16 2.14 -26.06 1.82
C SER A 16 1.86 -24.73 1.16
N ASP A 17 2.84 -23.82 1.17
CA ASP A 17 2.83 -22.54 0.46
C ASP A 17 3.35 -22.67 -0.99
N GLU A 18 3.79 -23.88 -1.38
CA GLU A 18 4.28 -24.15 -2.72
C GLU A 18 3.14 -24.28 -3.73
N THR A 19 3.36 -23.76 -4.93
CA THR A 19 2.38 -23.84 -6.03
C THR A 19 2.18 -25.25 -6.57
N SER A 20 3.09 -26.18 -6.24
CA SER A 20 2.99 -27.59 -6.64
C SER A 20 3.54 -28.49 -5.54
N VAL A 21 2.89 -29.59 -5.31
CA VAL A 21 3.32 -30.65 -4.37
C VAL A 21 3.98 -31.78 -5.15
N ASP A 22 4.96 -32.47 -4.54
CA ASP A 22 5.57 -33.66 -5.13
C ASP A 22 4.48 -34.65 -5.61
N LYS A 23 4.57 -35.07 -6.87
CA LYS A 23 3.55 -35.95 -7.51
C LYS A 23 3.32 -37.25 -6.76
N LYS A 24 4.36 -37.79 -6.06
CA LYS A 24 4.20 -39.03 -5.29
C LYS A 24 3.34 -38.80 -4.06
N LEU A 25 3.54 -37.65 -3.36
CA LEU A 25 2.72 -37.25 -2.23
C LEU A 25 1.31 -36.91 -2.69
N GLU A 26 1.20 -36.16 -3.77
CA GLU A 26 -0.07 -35.77 -4.35
C GLU A 26 -0.96 -36.97 -4.72
N ASN A 27 -0.39 -38.00 -5.28
CA ASN A 27 -1.10 -39.24 -5.66
C ASN A 27 -1.56 -40.10 -4.47
N LEU A 28 -1.00 -39.84 -3.27
CA LEU A 28 -1.43 -40.54 -2.03
C LEU A 28 -2.71 -39.98 -1.42
N ILE A 29 -3.06 -38.74 -1.78
CA ILE A 29 -4.17 -38.01 -1.17
C ILE A 29 -5.36 -38.06 -2.17
N PRO A 30 -6.54 -38.54 -1.78
CA PRO A 30 -7.75 -38.50 -2.59
C PRO A 30 -8.07 -37.07 -3.06
N LYS A 31 -8.64 -36.95 -4.26
CA LYS A 31 -8.93 -35.58 -4.83
C LYS A 31 -9.90 -34.79 -3.97
N GLU A 32 -10.85 -35.43 -3.34
CA GLU A 32 -11.84 -34.85 -2.43
C GLU A 32 -11.21 -34.26 -1.15
N ASN A 33 -10.02 -34.74 -0.78
CA ASN A 33 -9.29 -34.28 0.39
C ASN A 33 -8.17 -33.25 0.05
N LYS A 34 -8.19 -32.74 -1.17
CA LYS A 34 -7.26 -31.69 -1.62
C LYS A 34 -8.01 -30.40 -1.82
N GLN A 35 -7.49 -29.33 -1.24
CA GLN A 35 -7.99 -27.99 -1.49
C GLN A 35 -6.84 -27.08 -1.82
N VAL A 36 -6.94 -26.38 -2.95
CA VAL A 36 -6.00 -25.34 -3.35
C VAL A 36 -6.63 -23.99 -3.03
N PHE A 37 -5.93 -23.18 -2.24
CA PHE A 37 -6.32 -21.82 -1.93
C PHE A 37 -5.54 -20.89 -2.86
N TRP A 38 -6.19 -20.43 -3.91
CA TRP A 38 -5.61 -19.48 -4.84
C TRP A 38 -5.62 -18.09 -4.26
N GLU A 39 -4.58 -17.32 -4.53
CA GLU A 39 -4.62 -15.88 -4.29
C GLU A 39 -5.81 -15.24 -5.03
N MET A 40 -6.39 -14.24 -4.40
CA MET A 40 -7.52 -13.54 -5.01
C MET A 40 -7.06 -12.77 -6.24
N PHE A 41 -7.74 -12.99 -7.37
CA PHE A 41 -7.47 -12.21 -8.58
C PHE A 41 -7.75 -10.73 -8.37
N GLU A 42 -6.97 -9.86 -9.00
CA GLU A 42 -7.09 -8.40 -8.92
C GLU A 42 -8.53 -7.91 -9.07
N ASN A 43 -9.25 -8.41 -10.09
CA ASN A 43 -10.63 -8.05 -10.38
C ASN A 43 -11.65 -8.49 -9.31
N LYS A 44 -11.25 -9.30 -8.34
CA LYS A 44 -12.10 -9.77 -7.24
C LYS A 44 -11.86 -9.04 -5.92
N LYS A 45 -10.74 -8.36 -5.79
CA LYS A 45 -10.34 -7.70 -4.54
C LYS A 45 -11.25 -6.55 -4.15
N GLU A 46 -11.61 -5.69 -5.11
CA GLU A 46 -12.52 -4.58 -4.86
C GLU A 46 -13.87 -5.06 -4.33
N GLU A 47 -14.45 -6.07 -5.00
CA GLU A 47 -15.71 -6.67 -4.59
C GLU A 47 -15.60 -7.32 -3.20
N TRP A 48 -14.49 -7.99 -2.93
CA TRP A 48 -14.21 -8.59 -1.64
C TRP A 48 -14.13 -7.53 -0.54
N LEU A 49 -13.42 -6.43 -0.76
CA LEU A 49 -13.33 -5.32 0.20
C LEU A 49 -14.69 -4.72 0.49
N ARG A 50 -15.49 -4.40 -0.54
CA ARG A 50 -16.86 -3.88 -0.34
C ARG A 50 -17.70 -4.83 0.52
N ASN A 51 -17.64 -6.12 0.23
CA ASN A 51 -18.36 -7.14 0.97
C ASN A 51 -17.84 -7.28 2.41
N PHE A 52 -16.53 -7.24 2.59
CA PHE A 52 -15.89 -7.34 3.92
C PHE A 52 -16.29 -6.19 4.84
N PHE A 53 -16.22 -4.95 4.35
CA PHE A 53 -16.69 -3.78 5.12
C PHE A 53 -18.20 -3.84 5.39
N LYS A 54 -19.01 -4.18 4.39
CA LYS A 54 -20.46 -4.32 4.52
C LYS A 54 -20.87 -5.38 5.55
N GLN A 55 -20.21 -6.53 5.56
CA GLN A 55 -20.48 -7.62 6.54
C GLN A 55 -20.16 -7.20 7.96
N ASN A 56 -19.23 -6.28 8.16
CA ASN A 56 -18.86 -5.72 9.44
C ASN A 56 -19.63 -4.43 9.81
N GLY A 57 -20.65 -4.05 9.03
CA GLY A 57 -21.53 -2.91 9.32
C GLY A 57 -21.00 -1.55 8.87
N PHE A 58 -20.00 -1.52 7.98
CA PHE A 58 -19.39 -0.30 7.47
C PHE A 58 -19.71 -0.08 5.98
N LYS A 59 -19.71 1.17 5.58
CA LYS A 59 -19.66 1.59 4.17
C LYS A 59 -18.24 2.00 3.84
N ILE A 60 -17.84 1.86 2.58
CA ILE A 60 -16.53 2.27 2.10
C ILE A 60 -16.65 3.00 0.76
N GLN A 61 -15.92 4.08 0.58
CA GLN A 61 -15.86 4.83 -0.67
C GLN A 61 -14.94 4.14 -1.68
N GLU A 62 -15.18 4.36 -2.98
CA GLU A 62 -14.37 3.76 -4.06
C GLU A 62 -12.91 4.19 -3.98
N ASP A 63 -12.66 5.47 -3.70
CA ASP A 63 -11.31 6.01 -3.56
C ASP A 63 -10.57 5.34 -2.38
N ALA A 64 -11.27 5.08 -1.26
CA ALA A 64 -10.72 4.36 -0.11
C ALA A 64 -10.34 2.91 -0.46
N ILE A 65 -11.15 2.22 -1.27
CA ILE A 65 -10.83 0.87 -1.76
C ILE A 65 -9.56 0.90 -2.59
N THR A 66 -9.45 1.85 -3.51
CA THR A 66 -8.27 2.00 -4.37
C THR A 66 -7.01 2.19 -3.54
N VAL A 67 -7.06 3.07 -2.52
CA VAL A 67 -5.93 3.32 -1.62
C VAL A 67 -5.53 2.07 -0.84
N ILE A 68 -6.51 1.35 -0.27
CA ILE A 68 -6.23 0.10 0.45
C ILE A 68 -5.51 -0.90 -0.47
N LEU A 69 -5.99 -1.08 -1.70
CA LEU A 69 -5.40 -2.03 -2.65
C LEU A 69 -4.01 -1.63 -3.14
N GLU A 70 -3.72 -0.33 -3.20
CA GLU A 70 -2.37 0.16 -3.54
C GLU A 70 -1.39 0.05 -2.35
N MET A 71 -1.88 0.13 -1.11
CA MET A 71 -1.04 0.20 0.09
C MET A 71 -0.82 -1.13 0.79
N VAL A 72 -1.76 -2.07 0.67
CA VAL A 72 -1.69 -3.37 1.34
C VAL A 72 -1.16 -4.41 0.36
N GLU A 73 -0.30 -5.30 0.84
CA GLU A 73 0.21 -6.41 0.03
C GLU A 73 -0.92 -7.21 -0.62
N ASN A 74 -0.62 -7.72 -1.81
CA ASN A 74 -1.52 -8.56 -2.59
C ASN A 74 -1.74 -9.95 -1.94
N ASN A 75 -2.16 -9.94 -0.69
CA ASN A 75 -2.36 -11.11 0.16
C ASN A 75 -3.67 -10.94 0.90
N THR A 76 -4.56 -11.90 0.79
CA THR A 76 -5.91 -11.85 1.41
C THR A 76 -5.86 -11.74 2.93
N GLU A 77 -4.87 -12.37 3.56
CA GLU A 77 -4.69 -12.30 5.02
C GLU A 77 -4.22 -10.90 5.45
N ALA A 78 -3.25 -10.33 4.75
CA ALA A 78 -2.79 -8.96 4.99
C ALA A 78 -3.94 -7.97 4.80
N LEU A 79 -4.71 -8.07 3.71
CA LEU A 79 -5.89 -7.24 3.48
C LEU A 79 -6.90 -7.36 4.62
N LYS A 80 -7.21 -8.59 5.06
CA LYS A 80 -8.13 -8.83 6.17
C LYS A 80 -7.64 -8.21 7.47
N ASN A 81 -6.37 -8.42 7.81
CA ASN A 81 -5.77 -7.92 9.05
C ASN A 81 -5.75 -6.39 9.09
N GLU A 82 -5.27 -5.74 8.02
CA GLU A 82 -5.24 -4.29 7.92
C GLU A 82 -6.65 -3.68 7.91
N CYS A 83 -7.59 -4.26 7.17
CA CYS A 83 -8.96 -3.77 7.14
C CYS A 83 -9.73 -4.00 8.45
N SER A 84 -9.40 -5.03 9.22
CA SER A 84 -10.05 -5.26 10.52
C SER A 84 -9.78 -4.16 11.54
N ARG A 85 -8.70 -3.41 11.37
CA ARG A 85 -8.34 -2.28 12.25
C ARG A 85 -9.36 -1.14 12.17
N PHE A 86 -9.96 -0.92 11.01
CA PHE A 86 -11.00 0.10 10.85
C PHE A 86 -12.21 -0.15 11.76
N PHE A 87 -12.58 -1.42 11.98
CA PHE A 87 -13.73 -1.80 12.80
C PHE A 87 -13.51 -1.55 14.30
N VAL A 88 -12.26 -1.38 14.71
CA VAL A 88 -11.90 -1.02 16.09
C VAL A 88 -11.80 0.50 16.27
N CYS A 89 -11.45 1.21 15.19
CA CYS A 89 -11.18 2.65 15.24
C CYS A 89 -12.41 3.52 14.99
N PHE A 90 -13.44 2.99 14.32
CA PHE A 90 -14.64 3.75 13.97
C PHE A 90 -15.92 3.08 14.47
N ASP A 91 -16.94 3.90 14.70
CA ASP A 91 -18.27 3.42 15.06
C ASP A 91 -18.98 2.77 13.87
N GLN A 92 -19.90 1.84 14.15
CA GLN A 92 -20.73 1.20 13.14
C GLN A 92 -21.50 2.25 12.32
N ASN A 93 -21.71 1.97 11.04
CA ASN A 93 -22.29 2.85 10.03
C ASN A 93 -21.40 4.02 9.58
N HIS A 94 -20.18 4.16 10.09
CA HIS A 94 -19.22 5.09 9.53
C HIS A 94 -18.94 4.74 8.06
N THR A 95 -18.81 5.76 7.23
CA THR A 95 -18.41 5.58 5.83
C THR A 95 -16.91 5.81 5.74
N ILE A 96 -16.16 4.74 5.50
CA ILE A 96 -14.71 4.78 5.39
C ILE A 96 -14.31 5.59 4.16
N THR A 97 -13.56 6.65 4.39
CA THR A 97 -13.04 7.58 3.38
C THR A 97 -11.57 7.30 3.10
N GLU A 98 -11.04 7.90 2.05
CA GLU A 98 -9.61 7.90 1.76
C GLU A 98 -8.78 8.45 2.92
N GLU A 99 -9.25 9.52 3.57
CA GLU A 99 -8.58 10.13 4.72
C GLU A 99 -8.52 9.18 5.93
N ASP A 100 -9.58 8.39 6.15
CA ASP A 100 -9.59 7.35 7.19
C ASP A 100 -8.56 6.27 6.88
N VAL A 101 -8.42 5.88 5.61
CA VAL A 101 -7.43 4.90 5.18
C VAL A 101 -6.01 5.43 5.41
N GLU A 102 -5.73 6.65 4.98
CA GLU A 102 -4.45 7.30 5.26
C GLU A 102 -4.16 7.32 6.77
N GLN A 103 -5.15 7.69 7.57
CA GLN A 103 -5.00 7.77 9.02
C GLN A 103 -4.74 6.40 9.65
N ILE A 104 -5.51 5.37 9.32
CA ILE A 104 -5.41 4.04 9.96
C ILE A 104 -4.18 3.27 9.47
N LEU A 105 -3.90 3.26 8.16
CA LEU A 105 -2.74 2.56 7.62
C LEU A 105 -1.42 3.27 7.94
N ALA A 106 -1.47 4.59 8.18
CA ALA A 106 -0.31 5.38 8.62
C ALA A 106 -0.12 5.39 10.16
N HIS A 107 -1.18 5.23 10.95
CA HIS A 107 -1.19 5.59 12.40
C HIS A 107 -0.51 4.60 13.35
N ASN A 108 -0.13 3.40 12.91
CA ASN A 108 0.67 2.49 13.76
C ASN A 108 2.18 2.72 13.66
N ARG A 109 2.60 3.74 12.91
CA ARG A 109 4.00 4.12 12.77
C ARG A 109 4.12 5.60 13.10
N GLU A 110 5.04 5.95 13.98
CA GLU A 110 5.43 7.35 14.19
C GLU A 110 5.75 8.04 12.86
N GLU A 111 6.18 7.23 11.87
CA GLU A 111 6.49 7.67 10.51
C GLU A 111 5.91 6.71 9.46
N SER A 112 5.53 7.24 8.31
CA SER A 112 4.88 6.52 7.21
C SER A 112 5.31 7.09 5.85
N PRO A 113 4.97 6.45 4.70
CA PRO A 113 5.16 7.05 3.38
C PRO A 113 4.51 8.43 3.24
N PHE A 114 3.42 8.69 3.95
CA PHE A 114 2.72 9.98 3.93
C PHE A 114 3.46 11.06 4.72
N THR A 115 4.00 10.74 5.91
CA THR A 115 4.82 11.67 6.68
C THR A 115 6.09 12.02 5.92
N LEU A 116 6.67 11.04 5.21
CA LEU A 116 7.80 11.27 4.32
C LEU A 116 7.40 12.16 3.14
N PHE A 117 6.30 11.87 2.45
CA PHE A 117 5.81 12.71 1.36
C PHE A 117 5.58 14.15 1.83
N ASN A 118 4.96 14.35 2.99
CA ASN A 118 4.77 15.67 3.58
C ASN A 118 6.10 16.40 3.82
N SER A 119 7.10 15.70 4.34
CA SER A 119 8.42 16.27 4.60
C SER A 119 9.14 16.70 3.31
N VAL A 120 9.07 15.86 2.25
CA VAL A 120 9.71 16.19 0.97
C VAL A 120 8.95 17.28 0.20
N CYS A 121 7.65 17.48 0.49
CA CYS A 121 6.81 18.52 -0.11
C CYS A 121 6.94 19.90 0.55
N ASP A 122 7.73 20.04 1.60
CA ASP A 122 7.94 21.33 2.26
C ASP A 122 8.81 22.24 1.38
N TYR A 123 8.15 22.99 0.50
CA TYR A 123 8.81 23.90 -0.45
C TYR A 123 9.51 25.09 0.24
N THR A 124 9.25 25.33 1.54
CA THR A 124 9.89 26.39 2.31
C THR A 124 11.32 26.04 2.70
N LYS A 125 11.69 24.76 2.63
CA LYS A 125 13.01 24.25 2.97
C LYS A 125 13.86 23.97 1.72
N PRO A 126 15.17 24.22 1.78
CA PRO A 126 16.08 23.82 0.71
C PRO A 126 16.12 22.30 0.55
N SER A 127 16.53 21.85 -0.65
CA SER A 127 16.57 20.41 -0.97
C SER A 127 17.45 19.59 -0.02
N SER A 128 18.56 20.14 0.45
CA SER A 128 19.43 19.47 1.43
C SER A 128 18.70 19.19 2.75
N VAL A 129 17.99 20.16 3.31
CA VAL A 129 17.22 19.98 4.55
C VAL A 129 16.05 19.00 4.35
N ARG A 130 15.40 19.04 3.19
CA ARG A 130 14.34 18.07 2.86
C ARG A 130 14.89 16.66 2.75
N LEU A 131 16.09 16.51 2.19
CA LEU A 131 16.78 15.22 2.10
C LEU A 131 17.13 14.67 3.47
N ASP A 132 17.76 15.48 4.33
CA ASP A 132 18.13 15.07 5.69
C ASP A 132 16.90 14.63 6.49
N ASN A 133 15.82 15.38 6.43
CA ASN A 133 14.56 15.03 7.09
C ASN A 133 13.96 13.71 6.51
N ALA A 134 13.97 13.55 5.19
CA ALA A 134 13.44 12.38 4.54
C ALA A 134 14.22 11.11 4.89
N LEU A 135 15.55 11.18 4.92
CA LEU A 135 16.40 10.06 5.34
C LEU A 135 16.21 9.72 6.82
N SER A 136 16.02 10.72 7.69
CA SER A 136 15.68 10.49 9.10
C SER A 136 14.33 9.77 9.26
N ILE A 137 13.32 10.18 8.50
CA ILE A 137 12.01 9.51 8.49
C ILE A 137 12.13 8.07 7.96
N LEU A 138 12.85 7.87 6.85
CA LEU A 138 13.10 6.53 6.31
C LEU A 138 13.76 5.63 7.36
N GLN A 139 14.76 6.12 8.05
CA GLN A 139 15.47 5.35 9.07
C GLN A 139 14.55 4.95 10.24
N LYS A 140 13.65 5.84 10.67
CA LYS A 140 12.64 5.51 11.69
C LYS A 140 11.66 4.45 11.20
N ILE A 141 11.18 4.56 9.95
CA ILE A 141 10.33 3.55 9.32
C ILE A 141 11.03 2.20 9.30
N ARG A 142 12.30 2.17 8.92
CA ARG A 142 13.11 0.95 8.84
C ARG A 142 13.35 0.27 10.18
N ASN A 143 13.51 1.07 11.24
CA ASN A 143 13.69 0.55 12.60
C ASN A 143 12.39 -0.02 13.21
N SER A 144 11.24 0.21 12.59
CA SER A 144 9.99 -0.43 13.00
C SER A 144 9.98 -1.89 12.54
N LYS A 145 9.56 -2.82 13.44
CA LYS A 145 9.52 -4.27 13.14
C LYS A 145 8.60 -4.66 11.98
N GLU A 146 7.72 -3.76 11.56
CA GLU A 146 6.71 -3.97 10.52
C GLU A 146 7.08 -3.26 9.21
N SER A 147 8.35 -2.87 9.02
CA SER A 147 8.73 -2.16 7.80
C SER A 147 8.86 -3.12 6.62
N ASN A 148 8.11 -2.84 5.56
CA ASN A 148 8.22 -3.51 4.26
C ASN A 148 8.50 -2.45 3.20
N GLY A 149 9.68 -2.54 2.55
CA GLY A 149 10.12 -1.57 1.54
C GLY A 149 9.19 -1.50 0.34
N ILE A 150 8.55 -2.61 -0.04
CA ILE A 150 7.58 -2.66 -1.15
C ILE A 150 6.33 -1.86 -0.80
N GLN A 151 5.78 -2.06 0.41
CA GLN A 151 4.63 -1.27 0.88
C GLN A 151 4.97 0.22 1.01
N PHE A 152 6.19 0.53 1.45
CA PHE A 152 6.67 1.90 1.54
C PHE A 152 6.69 2.58 0.17
N ILE A 153 7.23 1.92 -0.87
CA ILE A 153 7.24 2.43 -2.25
C ILE A 153 5.82 2.56 -2.79
N ALA A 154 4.93 1.59 -2.51
CA ALA A 154 3.54 1.65 -2.95
C ALA A 154 2.82 2.89 -2.40
N GLY A 155 2.99 3.20 -1.11
CA GLY A 155 2.43 4.40 -0.49
C GLY A 155 2.98 5.71 -1.10
N LEU A 156 4.30 5.77 -1.36
CA LEU A 156 4.88 6.94 -2.05
C LEU A 156 4.38 7.06 -3.49
N THR A 157 4.27 5.94 -4.20
CA THR A 157 3.77 5.90 -5.58
C THR A 157 2.35 6.44 -5.64
N TRP A 158 1.50 6.04 -4.69
CA TRP A 158 0.15 6.59 -4.56
C TRP A 158 0.16 8.11 -4.37
N CYS A 159 0.98 8.66 -3.47
CA CYS A 159 1.11 10.09 -3.27
C CYS A 159 1.50 10.83 -4.56
N PHE A 160 2.47 10.32 -5.33
CA PHE A 160 2.91 10.95 -6.57
C PHE A 160 1.92 10.77 -7.73
N ARG A 161 1.16 9.67 -7.79
CA ARG A 161 0.04 9.51 -8.74
C ARG A 161 -1.07 10.52 -8.45
N LYS A 162 -1.36 10.75 -7.18
CA LYS A 162 -2.31 11.79 -6.76
C LYS A 162 -1.80 13.19 -7.10
N LEU A 163 -0.49 13.47 -6.96
CA LEU A 163 0.12 14.71 -7.45
C LEU A 163 -0.02 14.86 -8.97
N LYS A 164 0.14 13.79 -9.73
CA LYS A 164 -0.10 13.80 -11.18
C LYS A 164 -1.55 14.18 -11.50
N LEU A 165 -2.52 13.57 -10.81
CA LEU A 165 -3.93 13.91 -10.94
C LEU A 165 -4.19 15.40 -10.61
N TRP A 166 -3.56 15.94 -9.55
CA TRP A 166 -3.62 17.37 -9.25
C TRP A 166 -3.19 18.24 -10.43
N HIS A 167 -2.08 17.91 -11.08
CA HIS A 167 -1.64 18.64 -12.27
C HIS A 167 -2.61 18.54 -13.43
N GLU A 168 -3.22 17.37 -13.65
CA GLU A 168 -4.22 17.15 -14.70
C GLU A 168 -5.49 17.98 -14.46
N LEU A 169 -5.95 18.04 -13.21
CA LEU A 169 -7.09 18.88 -12.83
C LEU A 169 -6.77 20.36 -13.01
N ASN A 170 -5.57 20.78 -12.59
CA ASN A 170 -5.12 22.17 -12.77
C ASN A 170 -5.04 22.56 -14.24
N SER A 171 -4.52 21.69 -15.11
CA SER A 171 -4.45 21.96 -16.56
C SER A 171 -5.81 22.09 -17.24
N LYS A 172 -6.83 21.42 -16.68
CA LYS A 172 -8.22 21.49 -17.14
C LYS A 172 -9.02 22.62 -16.50
N GLY A 173 -8.44 23.40 -15.58
CA GLY A 173 -9.13 24.42 -14.82
C GLY A 173 -10.13 23.86 -13.79
N MET A 174 -10.00 22.59 -13.39
CA MET A 174 -10.91 21.86 -12.50
C MET A 174 -10.41 21.88 -11.05
N LEU A 175 -10.00 23.03 -10.52
CA LEU A 175 -9.62 23.21 -9.12
C LEU A 175 -10.73 23.83 -8.27
N GLY A 176 -11.97 23.76 -8.71
CA GLY A 176 -13.15 24.14 -7.92
C GLY A 176 -13.43 23.11 -6.82
N ASP A 177 -14.03 23.56 -5.70
CA ASP A 177 -14.30 22.72 -4.52
C ASP A 177 -15.06 21.42 -4.85
N LEU A 178 -16.01 21.47 -5.79
CA LEU A 178 -16.78 20.29 -6.19
C LEU A 178 -15.92 19.29 -6.97
N ASP A 179 -15.05 19.79 -7.86
CA ASP A 179 -14.19 18.95 -8.66
C ASP A 179 -13.09 18.32 -7.79
N LEU A 180 -12.50 19.09 -6.89
CA LEU A 180 -11.51 18.63 -5.94
C LEU A 180 -12.08 17.55 -5.01
N LYS A 181 -13.29 17.75 -4.48
CA LYS A 181 -13.96 16.73 -3.64
C LYS A 181 -14.23 15.43 -4.39
N LYS A 182 -14.68 15.52 -5.66
CA LYS A 182 -14.92 14.33 -6.50
C LYS A 182 -13.66 13.54 -6.83
N ASN A 183 -12.50 14.19 -6.78
CA ASN A 183 -11.20 13.58 -7.11
C ASN A 183 -10.33 13.32 -5.86
N GLY A 184 -10.95 13.18 -4.67
CA GLY A 184 -10.25 12.79 -3.44
C GLY A 184 -9.41 13.90 -2.80
N PHE A 185 -9.70 15.18 -3.09
CA PHE A 185 -9.07 16.34 -2.46
C PHE A 185 -10.09 17.12 -1.61
N ALA A 186 -10.85 16.40 -0.76
CA ALA A 186 -11.92 17.00 0.01
C ALA A 186 -11.44 17.94 1.11
N ALA A 187 -10.38 17.58 1.83
CA ALA A 187 -9.87 18.37 2.95
C ALA A 187 -8.92 19.50 2.49
N ASN A 188 -9.09 20.69 3.08
CA ASN A 188 -8.21 21.83 2.82
C ASN A 188 -6.71 21.52 3.10
N LYS A 189 -6.43 20.66 4.07
CA LYS A 189 -5.08 20.23 4.42
C LYS A 189 -4.45 19.46 3.24
N VAL A 190 -5.19 18.52 2.66
CA VAL A 190 -4.77 17.72 1.49
C VAL A 190 -4.56 18.62 0.28
N GLN A 191 -5.51 19.52 -0.01
CA GLN A 191 -5.36 20.50 -1.11
C GLN A 191 -4.09 21.33 -0.98
N ASN A 192 -3.80 21.85 0.22
CA ASN A 192 -2.59 22.63 0.49
C ASN A 192 -1.31 21.81 0.32
N GLN A 193 -1.33 20.54 0.73
CA GLN A 193 -0.22 19.61 0.57
C GLN A 193 0.13 19.43 -0.91
N TYR A 194 -0.87 19.07 -1.75
CA TYR A 194 -0.64 18.87 -3.18
C TYR A 194 -0.33 20.16 -3.94
N LYS A 195 -0.91 21.29 -3.51
CA LYS A 195 -0.53 22.63 -4.02
C LYS A 195 0.94 22.95 -3.74
N ASN A 196 1.44 22.57 -2.57
CA ASN A 196 2.86 22.76 -2.21
C ASN A 196 3.77 21.79 -2.97
N ALA A 197 3.38 20.53 -3.08
CA ALA A 197 4.09 19.53 -3.87
C ALA A 197 4.22 19.97 -5.34
N ALA A 198 3.16 20.51 -5.93
CA ALA A 198 3.12 21.00 -7.30
C ALA A 198 4.07 22.18 -7.57
N ARG A 199 4.53 22.91 -6.53
CA ARG A 199 5.57 23.95 -6.65
C ARG A 199 6.97 23.35 -6.78
N ILE A 200 7.19 22.12 -6.27
CA ILE A 200 8.49 21.45 -6.28
C ILE A 200 8.63 20.61 -7.54
N TRP A 201 7.59 19.84 -7.89
CA TRP A 201 7.57 18.96 -9.06
C TRP A 201 6.46 19.40 -10.01
N ASN A 202 6.82 19.80 -11.22
CA ASN A 202 5.87 19.97 -12.31
C ASN A 202 5.39 18.60 -12.84
N TYR A 203 4.42 18.59 -13.77
CA TYR A 203 3.86 17.36 -14.32
C TYR A 203 4.92 16.39 -14.89
N ARG A 204 5.92 16.90 -15.63
CA ARG A 204 6.99 16.08 -16.21
C ARG A 204 7.90 15.50 -15.11
N GLU A 205 8.23 16.29 -14.12
CA GLU A 205 9.06 15.87 -12.98
C GLU A 205 8.31 14.85 -12.12
N THR A 206 7.01 15.03 -11.90
CA THR A 206 6.15 14.07 -11.21
C THR A 206 6.16 12.71 -11.90
N ASN A 207 6.06 12.66 -13.24
CA ASN A 207 6.17 11.41 -13.98
C ASN A 207 7.57 10.77 -13.87
N LYS A 208 8.65 11.57 -13.83
CA LYS A 208 10.00 11.04 -13.58
C LYS A 208 10.11 10.39 -12.20
N VAL A 209 9.52 11.01 -11.16
CA VAL A 209 9.50 10.43 -9.82
C VAL A 209 8.74 9.10 -9.80
N ILE A 210 7.58 9.02 -10.46
CA ILE A 210 6.82 7.78 -10.58
C ILE A 210 7.65 6.69 -11.26
N SER A 211 8.47 7.04 -12.28
CA SER A 211 9.39 6.10 -12.93
C SER A 211 10.48 5.62 -11.97
N ILE A 212 11.10 6.52 -11.20
CA ILE A 212 12.10 6.17 -10.18
C ILE A 212 11.53 5.19 -9.17
N LEU A 213 10.31 5.43 -8.69
CA LEU A 213 9.62 4.55 -7.73
C LEU A 213 9.37 3.16 -8.34
N ALA A 214 8.90 3.09 -9.59
CA ALA A 214 8.66 1.82 -10.29
C ALA A 214 9.97 1.04 -10.51
N ASP A 215 11.04 1.70 -10.94
CA ASP A 215 12.35 1.07 -11.14
C ASP A 215 12.91 0.54 -9.81
N THR A 216 12.73 1.27 -8.72
CA THR A 216 13.17 0.82 -7.38
C THR A 216 12.35 -0.37 -6.89
N ASP A 217 11.04 -0.40 -7.11
CA ASP A 217 10.20 -1.56 -6.77
C ASP A 217 10.67 -2.83 -7.50
N ILE A 218 10.98 -2.72 -8.79
CA ILE A 218 11.52 -3.83 -9.58
C ILE A 218 12.87 -4.30 -9.01
N GLN A 219 13.77 -3.36 -8.68
CA GLN A 219 15.09 -3.70 -8.14
C GLN A 219 14.99 -4.37 -6.77
N LEU A 220 14.10 -3.91 -5.89
CA LEU A 220 13.86 -4.55 -4.59
C LEU A 220 13.40 -5.99 -4.73
N ARG A 221 12.49 -6.26 -5.66
CA ARG A 221 11.99 -7.63 -5.93
C ARG A 221 13.07 -8.53 -6.51
N GLN A 222 14.02 -7.98 -7.26
CA GLN A 222 15.11 -8.75 -7.88
C GLN A 222 16.29 -9.02 -6.94
N LEU A 223 16.67 -8.04 -6.12
CA LEU A 223 17.89 -8.09 -5.31
C LEU A 223 17.65 -8.58 -3.88
N GLY A 224 16.39 -8.62 -3.44
CA GLY A 224 16.01 -9.04 -2.10
C GLY A 224 16.42 -8.04 -1.01
N SER A 225 16.29 -8.47 0.26
CA SER A 225 16.42 -7.59 1.43
C SER A 225 17.83 -7.04 1.69
N ASN A 226 18.87 -7.66 1.13
CA ASN A 226 20.27 -7.27 1.42
C ASN A 226 20.65 -5.88 0.91
N CYS A 227 19.98 -5.39 -0.14
CA CYS A 227 20.23 -4.08 -0.76
C CYS A 227 19.11 -3.06 -0.50
N GLU A 228 18.11 -3.42 0.27
CA GLU A 228 16.87 -2.63 0.44
C GLU A 228 17.16 -1.24 0.98
N ASP A 229 17.98 -1.12 2.04
CA ASP A 229 18.30 0.17 2.64
C ASP A 229 18.96 1.12 1.65
N ASN A 230 19.98 0.64 0.96
CA ASN A 230 20.73 1.44 -0.01
C ASN A 230 19.84 1.86 -1.19
N LEU A 231 18.93 0.98 -1.66
CA LEU A 231 18.02 1.28 -2.75
C LEU A 231 17.01 2.35 -2.36
N LEU A 232 16.45 2.27 -1.16
CA LEU A 232 15.49 3.25 -0.65
C LEU A 232 16.15 4.61 -0.40
N GLU A 233 17.36 4.65 0.15
CA GLU A 233 18.12 5.91 0.32
C GLU A 233 18.46 6.56 -1.01
N LEU A 234 18.95 5.77 -1.99
CA LEU A 234 19.25 6.26 -3.34
C LEU A 234 17.99 6.76 -4.05
N MET A 235 16.88 6.08 -3.89
CA MET A 235 15.58 6.50 -4.42
C MET A 235 15.18 7.87 -3.86
N ILE A 236 15.22 8.05 -2.53
CA ILE A 236 14.89 9.34 -1.88
C ILE A 236 15.83 10.45 -2.36
N TYR A 237 17.12 10.17 -2.45
CA TYR A 237 18.10 11.12 -3.00
C TYR A 237 17.71 11.53 -4.42
N SER A 238 17.40 10.55 -5.28
CA SER A 238 17.05 10.79 -6.70
C SER A 238 15.73 11.55 -6.87
N ILE A 239 14.80 11.44 -5.92
CA ILE A 239 13.54 12.19 -5.92
C ILE A 239 13.77 13.65 -5.54
N ILE A 240 14.65 13.94 -4.57
CA ILE A 240 14.79 15.27 -3.96
C ILE A 240 15.88 16.09 -4.67
N ILE A 241 16.98 15.45 -5.03
CA ILE A 241 18.11 16.10 -5.70
C ILE A 241 17.95 15.90 -7.20
N LYS A 242 17.60 16.99 -7.87
CA LYS A 242 17.33 17.00 -9.33
C LYS A 242 18.61 17.21 -10.13
#